data_c75da569f0b7927d4af34645844aa377
#
_entry.id   c75da569f0b7927d4af34645844aa377
#
_cell.length_a   1.000
_cell.length_b   1.000
_cell.length_c   1.000
_cell.angle_alpha   90.00
_cell.angle_beta   90.00
_cell.angle_gamma   90.00
#
_symmetry.space_group_name_H-M   'P 1'
#
loop_
_entity.id
_entity.type
_entity.pdbx_description
1 polymer ?
#
loop_
_entity_poly.entity_id
_entity_poly.type
_entity_poly.pdbx_seq_one_letter_code
_entity_poly.pdbx_strand_id
1 'polypeptide(L)'
;MSELTEKDRQLLIKKGITETMLDAQVAQFKQGVPPIQLHKAAVIDDGILPLPKEEAAKYAAIYQNRKKGNTILKFVPASGAATRMFKSLFAFRDAFEPDRESFTAYVNRTGNKEIRAFFDSLERFAFYPLLKAYIDKHHPDFASLNEDIQKHIIVNSLLNEEGLNYGNMPKGLLPFHRHSEKIATPFEEHFREAVLYASDDEEADLHFTITEQHTEAFYKELNLIKPVLEERYGIRFNVSFSYQKPSTDTVSVTEDNEYFRDEDGNLLFRPAGHGALLSNLNDIDADIIFIKNIDNVVVKKYTDETVFYKEALAGKLCEVQDEVFKILHRIDNNKVKKKEVKRILNFLKEININVPDYLYKFRRQYALEFIKEQLHRPIRVCGMVKNEGEPGGGPFWIKEADGSYSLQIIESAQVDMSNAKQKEIFQQSTHFNPVDLVCGIKDYKGQKFDLQQYVDPQQAFITSKTYMGRPLKALELPGLWNGSMAKWITLFVEVPIITFNPVKVVNDLLKKTHQG
;
A
#
# COMPACT_ATOMS: atom_id res chain seq x y z
N MET A 1 -14.61 15.18 -28.12
CA MET A 1 -13.73 16.01 -27.30
C MET A 1 -13.30 17.22 -28.11
N SER A 2 -13.22 18.38 -27.46
CA SER A 2 -12.68 19.61 -28.06
C SER A 2 -11.18 19.43 -28.36
N GLU A 3 -10.68 20.14 -29.39
CA GLU A 3 -9.26 20.15 -29.71
C GLU A 3 -8.44 20.71 -28.53
N LEU A 4 -7.20 20.21 -28.37
CA LEU A 4 -6.27 20.69 -27.37
C LEU A 4 -5.80 22.10 -27.76
N THR A 5 -5.87 23.03 -26.84
CA THR A 5 -5.33 24.37 -26.98
C THR A 5 -3.82 24.36 -26.78
N GLU A 6 -3.13 25.44 -27.18
CA GLU A 6 -1.70 25.60 -26.89
C GLU A 6 -1.40 25.60 -25.39
N LYS A 7 -2.30 26.19 -24.59
CA LYS A 7 -2.21 26.17 -23.12
C LYS A 7 -2.28 24.74 -22.57
N ASP A 8 -3.12 23.88 -23.15
CA ASP A 8 -3.22 22.47 -22.76
C ASP A 8 -1.91 21.73 -23.07
N ARG A 9 -1.32 21.94 -24.27
CA ARG A 9 -0.04 21.33 -24.64
C ARG A 9 1.09 21.72 -23.70
N GLN A 10 1.17 23.01 -23.33
CA GLN A 10 2.15 23.48 -22.34
C GLN A 10 1.95 22.85 -20.97
N LEU A 11 0.70 22.67 -20.53
CA LEU A 11 0.39 21.98 -19.28
C LEU A 11 0.81 20.51 -19.31
N LEU A 12 0.57 19.80 -20.43
CA LEU A 12 1.02 18.42 -20.64
C LEU A 12 2.55 18.34 -20.55
N ILE A 13 3.28 19.21 -21.25
CA ILE A 13 4.75 19.25 -21.19
C ILE A 13 5.23 19.47 -19.77
N LYS A 14 4.65 20.44 -19.05
CA LYS A 14 5.01 20.73 -17.64
C LYS A 14 4.80 19.50 -16.73
N LYS A 15 3.78 18.69 -17.00
CA LYS A 15 3.50 17.47 -16.22
C LYS A 15 4.31 16.26 -16.70
N GLY A 16 4.96 16.32 -17.87
CA GLY A 16 5.62 15.17 -18.49
C GLY A 16 4.64 14.14 -19.05
N ILE A 17 3.44 14.57 -19.43
CA ILE A 17 2.39 13.75 -20.06
C ILE A 17 2.45 13.98 -21.56
N THR A 18 2.54 12.92 -22.36
CA THR A 18 2.47 13.01 -23.82
C THR A 18 1.02 13.04 -24.31
N GLU A 19 0.78 13.59 -25.51
CA GLU A 19 -0.56 13.51 -26.13
C GLU A 19 -1.01 12.06 -26.29
N THR A 20 -0.11 11.14 -26.63
CA THR A 20 -0.41 9.69 -26.71
C THR A 20 -0.87 9.12 -25.37
N MET A 21 -0.28 9.52 -24.26
CA MET A 21 -0.73 9.11 -22.91
C MET A 21 -2.12 9.67 -22.58
N LEU A 22 -2.35 10.92 -22.94
CA LEU A 22 -3.66 11.56 -22.78
C LEU A 22 -4.73 10.86 -23.62
N ASP A 23 -4.44 10.58 -24.89
CA ASP A 23 -5.35 9.87 -25.81
C ASP A 23 -5.70 8.47 -25.27
N ALA A 24 -4.73 7.76 -24.71
CA ALA A 24 -4.95 6.45 -24.09
C ALA A 24 -5.90 6.54 -22.89
N GLN A 25 -5.73 7.55 -22.01
CA GLN A 25 -6.65 7.79 -20.89
C GLN A 25 -8.07 8.10 -21.37
N VAL A 26 -8.17 8.96 -22.38
CA VAL A 26 -9.45 9.33 -23.00
C VAL A 26 -10.13 8.13 -23.63
N ALA A 27 -9.39 7.25 -24.31
CA ALA A 27 -9.93 6.03 -24.87
C ALA A 27 -10.54 5.12 -23.79
N GLN A 28 -9.88 5.02 -22.62
CA GLN A 28 -10.43 4.27 -21.48
C GLN A 28 -11.75 4.85 -20.96
N PHE A 29 -11.91 6.18 -20.91
CA PHE A 29 -13.20 6.79 -20.55
C PHE A 29 -14.30 6.49 -21.57
N LYS A 30 -13.99 6.53 -22.86
CA LYS A 30 -14.97 6.30 -23.94
C LYS A 30 -15.38 4.85 -24.07
N GLN A 31 -14.43 3.93 -23.94
CA GLN A 31 -14.67 2.49 -24.07
C GLN A 31 -15.22 1.89 -22.77
N GLY A 32 -15.01 2.57 -21.64
CA GLY A 32 -15.16 2.00 -20.32
C GLY A 32 -14.01 1.05 -19.98
N VAL A 33 -13.87 0.75 -18.70
CA VAL A 33 -12.97 -0.30 -18.22
C VAL A 33 -13.82 -1.52 -17.89
N PRO A 34 -13.62 -2.66 -18.57
CA PRO A 34 -14.42 -3.85 -18.31
C PRO A 34 -14.13 -4.36 -16.89
N PRO A 35 -15.17 -4.80 -16.15
CA PRO A 35 -14.96 -5.42 -14.85
C PRO A 35 -14.09 -6.68 -14.97
N ILE A 36 -13.25 -6.89 -13.96
CA ILE A 36 -12.43 -8.10 -13.83
C ILE A 36 -13.33 -9.33 -13.69
N GLN A 37 -13.02 -10.38 -14.46
CA GLN A 37 -13.74 -11.65 -14.42
C GLN A 37 -13.10 -12.58 -13.38
N LEU A 38 -13.71 -12.65 -12.21
CA LEU A 38 -13.30 -13.60 -11.18
C LEU A 38 -13.63 -15.03 -11.61
N HIS A 39 -12.66 -15.93 -11.50
CA HIS A 39 -12.87 -17.36 -11.66
C HIS A 39 -13.29 -18.01 -10.33
N LYS A 40 -12.51 -17.77 -9.27
CA LYS A 40 -12.77 -18.20 -7.89
C LYS A 40 -11.94 -17.39 -6.90
N ALA A 41 -12.34 -17.38 -5.64
CA ALA A 41 -11.49 -16.88 -4.55
C ALA A 41 -10.25 -17.79 -4.40
N ALA A 42 -9.08 -17.20 -4.14
CA ALA A 42 -7.93 -17.97 -3.70
C ALA A 42 -8.09 -18.31 -2.21
N VAL A 43 -7.83 -19.57 -1.87
CA VAL A 43 -7.94 -20.10 -0.51
C VAL A 43 -6.68 -20.90 -0.16
N ILE A 44 -6.56 -21.35 1.09
CA ILE A 44 -5.45 -22.20 1.52
C ILE A 44 -5.40 -23.46 0.63
N ASP A 45 -4.20 -23.83 0.21
CA ASP A 45 -3.87 -24.93 -0.72
C ASP A 45 -4.41 -24.74 -2.16
N ASP A 46 -5.08 -23.63 -2.44
CA ASP A 46 -5.51 -23.26 -3.78
C ASP A 46 -5.28 -21.76 -4.03
N GLY A 47 -4.02 -21.40 -4.25
CA GLY A 47 -3.58 -20.03 -4.50
C GLY A 47 -2.97 -19.34 -3.28
N ILE A 48 -3.28 -19.76 -2.05
CA ILE A 48 -2.65 -19.29 -0.82
C ILE A 48 -1.86 -20.44 -0.20
N LEU A 49 -0.56 -20.23 0.00
CA LEU A 49 0.31 -21.17 0.69
C LEU A 49 0.11 -21.05 2.20
N PRO A 50 -0.21 -22.15 2.92
CA PRO A 50 -0.16 -22.14 4.36
C PRO A 50 1.27 -21.92 4.84
N LEU A 51 1.45 -21.22 5.96
CA LEU A 51 2.77 -20.99 6.55
C LEU A 51 2.79 -21.43 8.01
N PRO A 52 2.88 -22.76 8.28
CA PRO A 52 3.07 -23.26 9.64
C PRO A 52 4.35 -22.70 10.25
N LYS A 53 4.39 -22.52 11.57
CA LYS A 53 5.50 -21.89 12.29
C LYS A 53 6.85 -22.56 12.02
N GLU A 54 6.87 -23.86 11.85
CA GLU A 54 8.10 -24.62 11.54
C GLU A 54 8.64 -24.29 10.12
N GLU A 55 7.74 -24.12 9.17
CA GLU A 55 8.09 -23.73 7.80
C GLU A 55 8.51 -22.28 7.73
N ALA A 56 7.80 -21.41 8.45
CA ALA A 56 8.17 -20.02 8.61
C ALA A 56 9.59 -19.87 9.17
N ALA A 57 9.97 -20.68 10.16
CA ALA A 57 11.32 -20.68 10.72
C ALA A 57 12.39 -21.09 9.70
N LYS A 58 12.10 -22.07 8.82
CA LYS A 58 13.02 -22.43 7.74
C LYS A 58 13.22 -21.29 6.76
N TYR A 59 12.15 -20.64 6.33
CA TYR A 59 12.24 -19.48 5.44
C TYR A 59 12.96 -18.31 6.10
N ALA A 60 12.66 -17.99 7.36
CA ALA A 60 13.39 -16.96 8.09
C ALA A 60 14.89 -17.24 8.13
N ALA A 61 15.31 -18.50 8.36
CA ALA A 61 16.71 -18.89 8.32
C ALA A 61 17.34 -18.73 6.91
N ILE A 62 16.60 -19.04 5.84
CA ILE A 62 17.07 -18.80 4.46
C ILE A 62 17.34 -17.31 4.26
N TYR A 63 16.41 -16.44 4.66
CA TYR A 63 16.59 -15.00 4.55
C TYR A 63 17.77 -14.49 5.37
N GLN A 64 17.92 -14.89 6.63
CA GLN A 64 19.03 -14.49 7.49
C GLN A 64 20.41 -14.85 6.89
N ASN A 65 20.51 -16.00 6.20
CA ASN A 65 21.72 -16.38 5.50
C ASN A 65 21.93 -15.57 4.20
N ARG A 66 20.85 -15.11 3.58
CA ARG A 66 20.88 -14.41 2.29
C ARG A 66 21.05 -12.90 2.42
N LYS A 67 20.60 -12.27 3.52
CA LYS A 67 20.60 -10.82 3.66
C LYS A 67 22.00 -10.20 3.52
N LYS A 68 23.06 -10.90 3.93
CA LYS A 68 24.42 -10.42 3.75
C LYS A 68 24.83 -10.46 2.29
N GLY A 69 25.27 -9.32 1.75
CA GLY A 69 25.70 -9.17 0.36
C GLY A 69 24.57 -8.90 -0.64
N ASN A 70 23.33 -8.66 -0.16
CA ASN A 70 22.23 -8.15 -0.96
C ASN A 70 21.83 -6.75 -0.47
N THR A 71 21.45 -5.88 -1.40
CA THR A 71 20.84 -4.60 -1.06
C THR A 71 19.40 -4.82 -0.65
N ILE A 72 19.08 -4.46 0.60
CA ILE A 72 17.75 -4.61 1.18
C ILE A 72 17.15 -3.23 1.39
N LEU A 73 15.93 -3.00 0.90
CA LEU A 73 15.29 -1.70 1.02
C LEU A 73 13.85 -1.85 1.53
N LYS A 74 13.47 -0.94 2.42
CA LYS A 74 12.09 -0.81 2.87
C LYS A 74 11.40 0.34 2.15
N PHE A 75 10.43 0.03 1.29
CA PHE A 75 9.62 0.98 0.53
C PHE A 75 8.31 1.26 1.27
N VAL A 76 8.09 2.49 1.68
CA VAL A 76 6.97 2.89 2.54
C VAL A 76 6.14 3.99 1.88
N PRO A 77 4.97 3.67 1.33
CA PRO A 77 4.00 4.69 0.94
C PRO A 77 3.54 5.52 2.15
N ALA A 78 3.86 6.82 2.17
CA ALA A 78 3.65 7.72 3.31
C ALA A 78 2.92 9.02 2.97
N SER A 79 2.40 9.17 1.75
CA SER A 79 1.69 10.37 1.28
C SER A 79 0.28 10.55 1.84
N GLY A 80 -0.25 9.57 2.60
CA GLY A 80 -1.61 9.59 3.12
C GLY A 80 -1.85 10.69 4.14
N ALA A 81 -2.81 11.60 3.86
CA ALA A 81 -3.25 12.62 4.81
C ALA A 81 -4.06 12.01 5.96
N ALA A 82 -3.99 12.65 7.13
CA ALA A 82 -4.72 12.20 8.32
C ALA A 82 -6.22 12.57 8.32
N THR A 83 -6.72 13.31 7.34
CA THR A 83 -8.11 13.77 7.28
C THR A 83 -9.13 12.65 7.43
N ARG A 84 -8.89 11.48 6.80
CA ARG A 84 -9.78 10.32 6.95
C ARG A 84 -9.73 9.73 8.37
N MET A 85 -8.57 9.76 9.01
CA MET A 85 -8.38 9.26 10.37
C MET A 85 -9.18 10.07 11.39
N PHE A 86 -9.30 11.38 11.19
CA PHE A 86 -10.03 12.28 12.08
C PHE A 86 -11.45 12.65 11.60
N LYS A 87 -12.02 11.90 10.66
CA LYS A 87 -13.32 12.21 10.06
C LYS A 87 -14.43 12.45 11.11
N SER A 88 -14.50 11.63 12.15
CA SER A 88 -15.50 11.75 13.22
C SER A 88 -15.30 13.00 14.07
N LEU A 89 -14.03 13.41 14.28
CA LEU A 89 -13.68 14.63 15.00
C LEU A 89 -13.97 15.88 14.17
N PHE A 90 -13.67 15.86 12.87
CA PHE A 90 -14.08 16.95 11.97
C PHE A 90 -15.59 17.14 11.95
N ALA A 91 -16.35 16.04 11.82
CA ALA A 91 -17.81 16.10 11.87
C ALA A 91 -18.32 16.67 13.20
N PHE A 92 -17.68 16.34 14.32
CA PHE A 92 -18.00 16.92 15.61
C PHE A 92 -17.65 18.41 15.66
N ARG A 93 -16.46 18.80 15.27
CA ARG A 93 -16.02 20.21 15.25
C ARG A 93 -16.97 21.10 14.47
N ASP A 94 -17.40 20.63 13.30
CA ASP A 94 -18.17 21.43 12.33
C ASP A 94 -19.66 21.48 12.65
N ALA A 95 -20.20 20.55 13.47
CA ALA A 95 -21.64 20.42 13.72
C ALA A 95 -22.06 20.49 15.19
N PHE A 96 -21.12 20.50 16.12
CA PHE A 96 -21.41 20.59 17.55
C PHE A 96 -21.32 22.05 18.04
N GLU A 97 -22.41 22.56 18.56
CA GLU A 97 -22.50 23.88 19.16
C GLU A 97 -22.80 23.76 20.66
N PRO A 98 -21.78 23.90 21.55
CA PRO A 98 -21.94 23.66 22.99
C PRO A 98 -22.92 24.58 23.69
N ASP A 99 -23.25 25.75 23.09
CA ASP A 99 -24.25 26.68 23.59
C ASP A 99 -25.70 26.28 23.25
N ARG A 100 -25.89 25.34 22.31
CA ARG A 100 -27.20 24.94 21.79
C ARG A 100 -27.59 23.51 22.16
N GLU A 101 -26.64 22.61 22.25
CA GLU A 101 -26.91 21.23 22.60
C GLU A 101 -25.82 20.64 23.49
N SER A 102 -26.16 19.67 24.34
CA SER A 102 -25.17 18.91 25.10
C SER A 102 -24.47 17.88 24.22
N PHE A 103 -23.24 17.47 24.60
CA PHE A 103 -22.52 16.38 23.93
C PHE A 103 -23.36 15.11 23.80
N THR A 104 -24.12 14.76 24.84
CA THR A 104 -25.00 13.58 24.83
C THR A 104 -26.09 13.71 23.78
N ALA A 105 -26.71 14.89 23.66
CA ALA A 105 -27.74 15.17 22.65
C ALA A 105 -27.15 15.09 21.23
N TYR A 106 -25.96 15.67 21.01
CA TYR A 106 -25.22 15.56 19.75
C TYR A 106 -24.99 14.12 19.34
N VAL A 107 -24.40 13.29 20.24
CA VAL A 107 -24.12 11.87 19.95
C VAL A 107 -25.41 11.10 19.63
N ASN A 108 -26.48 11.35 20.35
CA ASN A 108 -27.78 10.68 20.11
C ASN A 108 -28.39 11.09 18.76
N ARG A 109 -28.29 12.37 18.41
CA ARG A 109 -28.81 12.91 17.15
C ARG A 109 -28.05 12.42 15.93
N THR A 110 -26.70 12.36 16.02
CA THR A 110 -25.84 12.03 14.89
C THR A 110 -25.51 10.55 14.78
N GLY A 111 -25.68 9.78 15.85
CA GLY A 111 -25.23 8.39 15.95
C GLY A 111 -23.70 8.23 15.98
N ASN A 112 -22.93 9.31 16.19
CA ASN A 112 -21.46 9.29 16.17
C ASN A 112 -20.90 8.65 17.46
N LYS A 113 -20.87 7.32 17.49
CA LYS A 113 -20.31 6.55 18.62
C LYS A 113 -18.80 6.69 18.72
N GLU A 114 -18.10 6.97 17.62
CA GLU A 114 -16.64 7.09 17.58
C GLU A 114 -16.16 8.27 18.42
N ILE A 115 -16.87 9.41 18.37
CA ILE A 115 -16.50 10.59 19.17
C ILE A 115 -16.67 10.34 20.67
N ARG A 116 -17.66 9.53 21.08
CA ARG A 116 -17.82 9.14 22.48
C ARG A 116 -16.65 8.30 22.95
N ALA A 117 -16.30 7.24 22.19
CA ALA A 117 -15.17 6.38 22.51
C ALA A 117 -13.83 7.16 22.54
N PHE A 118 -13.69 8.19 21.69
CA PHE A 118 -12.55 9.09 21.71
C PHE A 118 -12.43 9.83 23.04
N PHE A 119 -13.49 10.48 23.50
CA PHE A 119 -13.44 11.23 24.78
C PHE A 119 -13.34 10.32 25.99
N ASP A 120 -14.05 9.19 26.00
CA ASP A 120 -13.99 8.19 27.10
C ASP A 120 -12.56 7.60 27.27
N SER A 121 -11.73 7.68 26.24
CA SER A 121 -10.38 7.11 26.22
C SER A 121 -9.29 8.13 25.95
N LEU A 122 -9.55 9.42 26.06
CA LEU A 122 -8.69 10.52 25.62
C LEU A 122 -7.26 10.41 26.15
N GLU A 123 -7.09 10.06 27.43
CA GLU A 123 -5.79 9.98 28.10
C GLU A 123 -4.91 8.81 27.61
N ARG A 124 -5.54 7.84 26.93
CA ARG A 124 -4.83 6.66 26.40
C ARG A 124 -4.12 6.95 25.08
N PHE A 125 -4.49 8.02 24.37
CA PHE A 125 -3.81 8.37 23.12
C PHE A 125 -2.38 8.85 23.39
N ALA A 126 -1.45 8.45 22.52
CA ALA A 126 -0.04 8.84 22.62
C ALA A 126 0.16 10.36 22.56
N PHE A 127 -0.70 11.06 21.84
CA PHE A 127 -0.66 12.52 21.71
C PHE A 127 -1.26 13.29 22.91
N TYR A 128 -1.94 12.63 23.83
CA TYR A 128 -2.63 13.32 24.92
C TYR A 128 -1.74 14.24 25.77
N PRO A 129 -0.50 13.85 26.16
CA PRO A 129 0.38 14.76 26.89
C PRO A 129 0.71 16.04 26.13
N LEU A 130 0.85 15.97 24.81
CA LEU A 130 1.11 17.15 23.96
C LEU A 130 -0.13 18.04 23.87
N LEU A 131 -1.30 17.43 23.69
CA LEU A 131 -2.58 18.12 23.66
C LEU A 131 -2.87 18.83 25.00
N LYS A 132 -2.65 18.12 26.11
CA LYS A 132 -2.82 18.68 27.46
C LYS A 132 -1.89 19.88 27.69
N ALA A 133 -0.61 19.75 27.36
CA ALA A 133 0.35 20.84 27.51
C ALA A 133 -0.02 22.08 26.67
N TYR A 134 -0.55 21.85 25.45
CA TYR A 134 -1.05 22.92 24.59
C TYR A 134 -2.25 23.62 25.24
N ILE A 135 -3.26 22.87 25.73
CA ILE A 135 -4.47 23.40 26.36
C ILE A 135 -4.13 24.17 27.64
N ASP A 136 -3.29 23.58 28.52
CA ASP A 136 -2.88 24.23 29.77
C ASP A 136 -2.20 25.59 29.51
N LYS A 137 -1.47 25.72 28.40
CA LYS A 137 -0.77 26.94 28.01
C LYS A 137 -1.70 28.00 27.37
N HIS A 138 -2.63 27.58 26.52
CA HIS A 138 -3.41 28.47 25.66
C HIS A 138 -4.84 28.71 26.14
N HIS A 139 -5.34 27.88 27.06
CA HIS A 139 -6.67 27.96 27.66
C HIS A 139 -6.59 27.88 29.19
N PRO A 140 -6.07 28.92 29.89
CA PRO A 140 -5.83 28.86 31.35
C PRO A 140 -7.10 28.62 32.15
N ASP A 141 -8.26 29.02 31.63
CA ASP A 141 -9.56 28.85 32.30
C ASP A 141 -10.24 27.50 31.96
N PHE A 142 -9.57 26.61 31.21
CA PHE A 142 -10.15 25.37 30.69
C PHE A 142 -10.82 24.53 31.79
N ALA A 143 -10.19 24.36 32.95
CA ALA A 143 -10.73 23.55 34.04
C ALA A 143 -12.03 24.09 34.64
N SER A 144 -12.32 25.41 34.49
CA SER A 144 -13.52 26.06 35.01
C SER A 144 -14.67 26.05 34.00
N LEU A 145 -14.45 25.68 32.74
CA LEU A 145 -15.43 25.66 31.69
C LEU A 145 -16.36 24.45 31.82
N ASN A 146 -17.57 24.59 31.25
CA ASN A 146 -18.49 23.47 31.08
C ASN A 146 -17.84 22.35 30.24
N GLU A 147 -18.11 21.09 30.58
CA GLU A 147 -17.55 19.92 29.92
C GLU A 147 -17.79 19.90 28.40
N ASP A 148 -18.94 20.41 27.92
CA ASP A 148 -19.26 20.45 26.50
C ASP A 148 -18.36 21.46 25.76
N ILE A 149 -18.10 22.62 26.38
CA ILE A 149 -17.11 23.60 25.89
C ILE A 149 -15.69 23.02 25.92
N GLN A 150 -15.33 22.32 27.00
CA GLN A 150 -14.02 21.65 27.09
C GLN A 150 -13.83 20.67 25.93
N LYS A 151 -14.83 19.84 25.60
CA LYS A 151 -14.77 18.89 24.48
C LYS A 151 -14.55 19.59 23.14
N HIS A 152 -15.22 20.72 22.91
CA HIS A 152 -15.04 21.52 21.70
C HIS A 152 -13.63 22.11 21.61
N ILE A 153 -13.09 22.65 22.72
CA ILE A 153 -11.71 23.16 22.79
C ILE A 153 -10.70 22.03 22.50
N ILE A 154 -10.89 20.85 23.08
CA ILE A 154 -10.01 19.68 22.87
C ILE A 154 -9.89 19.37 21.38
N VAL A 155 -11.01 19.24 20.66
CA VAL A 155 -11.00 18.88 19.23
C VAL A 155 -10.41 20.00 18.38
N ASN A 156 -10.74 21.26 18.66
CA ASN A 156 -10.14 22.41 17.96
C ASN A 156 -8.62 22.48 18.19
N SER A 157 -8.17 22.33 19.43
CA SER A 157 -6.74 22.32 19.77
C SER A 157 -5.97 21.18 19.12
N LEU A 158 -6.63 20.04 18.87
CA LEU A 158 -6.04 18.89 18.19
C LEU A 158 -5.94 19.10 16.68
N LEU A 159 -7.02 19.58 16.05
CA LEU A 159 -7.14 19.55 14.59
C LEU A 159 -6.69 20.82 13.89
N ASN A 160 -6.95 22.00 14.48
CA ASN A 160 -6.74 23.28 13.81
C ASN A 160 -5.27 23.69 13.75
N GLU A 161 -4.96 24.57 12.80
CA GLU A 161 -3.60 25.07 12.53
C GLU A 161 -3.02 25.85 13.71
N GLU A 162 -3.84 26.57 14.43
CA GLU A 162 -3.45 27.29 15.65
C GLU A 162 -3.14 26.36 16.82
N GLY A 163 -3.55 25.08 16.73
CA GLY A 163 -3.34 24.04 17.71
C GLY A 163 -2.18 23.10 17.37
N LEU A 164 -2.44 21.81 17.51
CA LEU A 164 -1.47 20.78 17.12
C LEU A 164 -1.47 20.51 15.61
N ASN A 165 -2.42 21.06 14.88
CA ASN A 165 -2.56 20.97 13.41
C ASN A 165 -2.63 19.53 12.85
N TYR A 166 -3.11 18.57 13.66
CA TYR A 166 -3.14 17.16 13.21
C TYR A 166 -4.12 16.92 12.07
N GLY A 167 -5.09 17.82 11.86
CA GLY A 167 -5.99 17.77 10.72
C GLY A 167 -5.31 17.88 9.36
N ASN A 168 -4.17 18.59 9.28
CA ASN A 168 -3.42 18.85 8.06
C ASN A 168 -2.11 18.05 7.97
N MET A 169 -1.72 17.33 9.03
CA MET A 169 -0.47 16.58 9.04
C MET A 169 -0.58 15.26 8.27
N PRO A 170 0.54 14.78 7.69
CA PRO A 170 0.59 13.43 7.15
C PRO A 170 0.52 12.41 8.29
N LYS A 171 -0.18 11.31 8.05
CA LYS A 171 -0.38 10.24 9.05
C LYS A 171 0.95 9.73 9.63
N GLY A 172 2.00 9.69 8.82
CA GLY A 172 3.33 9.22 9.24
C GLY A 172 4.02 10.03 10.33
N LEU A 173 3.59 11.28 10.56
CA LEU A 173 4.17 12.18 11.55
C LEU A 173 3.29 12.40 12.79
N LEU A 174 2.15 11.71 12.87
CA LEU A 174 1.30 11.77 14.07
C LEU A 174 1.84 10.87 15.19
N PRO A 175 1.69 11.23 16.45
CA PRO A 175 2.04 10.39 17.58
C PRO A 175 1.13 9.15 17.66
N PHE A 176 1.65 7.97 17.28
CA PHE A 176 0.89 6.73 17.33
C PHE A 176 1.12 5.96 18.63
N HIS A 177 2.37 5.89 19.07
CA HIS A 177 2.75 5.02 20.18
C HIS A 177 3.37 5.80 21.33
N ARG A 178 3.06 5.37 22.56
CA ARG A 178 3.75 5.84 23.77
C ARG A 178 4.60 4.71 24.30
N HIS A 179 5.91 4.86 24.17
CA HIS A 179 6.88 3.99 24.81
C HIS A 179 7.23 4.55 26.20
N SER A 180 7.89 3.76 27.06
CA SER A 180 8.30 4.20 28.41
C SER A 180 9.15 5.47 28.40
N GLU A 181 9.96 5.66 27.35
CA GLU A 181 10.94 6.77 27.28
C GLU A 181 10.45 7.94 26.44
N LYS A 182 9.58 7.69 25.45
CA LYS A 182 9.10 8.74 24.52
C LYS A 182 7.85 8.35 23.74
N ILE A 183 7.29 9.35 23.07
CA ILE A 183 6.25 9.20 22.07
C ILE A 183 6.92 8.97 20.71
N ALA A 184 6.42 8.02 19.92
CA ALA A 184 6.92 7.69 18.59
C ALA A 184 5.85 7.90 17.52
N THR A 185 6.31 8.37 16.34
CA THR A 185 5.53 8.48 15.10
C THR A 185 5.60 7.16 14.29
N PRO A 186 4.66 6.88 13.39
CA PRO A 186 4.80 5.76 12.44
C PRO A 186 6.10 5.84 11.64
N PHE A 187 6.52 7.05 11.26
CA PHE A 187 7.79 7.26 10.57
C PHE A 187 8.96 6.70 11.38
N GLU A 188 9.05 7.01 12.67
CA GLU A 188 10.08 6.45 13.56
C GLU A 188 9.95 4.93 13.73
N GLU A 189 8.72 4.39 13.83
CA GLU A 189 8.53 2.94 13.98
C GLU A 189 9.05 2.17 12.75
N HIS A 190 8.95 2.75 11.55
CA HIS A 190 9.53 2.13 10.36
C HIS A 190 11.05 2.02 10.40
N PHE A 191 11.77 2.93 11.08
CA PHE A 191 13.21 2.81 11.31
C PHE A 191 13.51 1.64 12.26
N ARG A 192 12.75 1.53 13.35
CA ARG A 192 12.91 0.43 14.30
C ARG A 192 12.68 -0.92 13.65
N GLU A 193 11.64 -1.03 12.81
CA GLU A 193 11.37 -2.23 12.04
C GLU A 193 12.48 -2.52 11.02
N ALA A 194 13.03 -1.50 10.35
CA ALA A 194 14.09 -1.69 9.37
C ALA A 194 15.33 -2.33 9.98
N VAL A 195 15.75 -1.90 11.17
CA VAL A 195 16.84 -2.53 11.94
C VAL A 195 16.62 -4.04 12.10
N LEU A 196 15.39 -4.44 12.34
CA LEU A 196 15.07 -5.82 12.74
C LEU A 196 15.02 -6.79 11.56
N TYR A 197 14.48 -6.36 10.39
CA TYR A 197 14.30 -7.27 9.26
C TYR A 197 14.73 -6.71 7.90
N ALA A 198 14.97 -5.42 7.77
CA ALA A 198 15.31 -4.80 6.47
C ALA A 198 16.66 -4.07 6.54
N SER A 199 17.68 -4.73 7.12
CA SER A 199 19.06 -4.26 7.20
C SER A 199 20.01 -5.44 6.95
N ASP A 200 21.25 -5.12 6.57
CA ASP A 200 22.35 -6.09 6.45
C ASP A 200 23.19 -6.20 7.73
N ASP A 201 22.71 -5.66 8.85
CA ASP A 201 23.33 -5.50 10.17
C ASP A 201 24.31 -4.32 10.29
N GLU A 202 24.67 -3.63 9.21
CA GLU A 202 25.49 -2.41 9.19
C GLU A 202 24.69 -1.18 8.73
N GLU A 203 23.85 -1.38 7.74
CA GLU A 203 23.02 -0.32 7.14
C GLU A 203 21.57 -0.77 6.96
N ALA A 204 20.67 0.21 6.99
CA ALA A 204 19.26 0.03 6.66
C ALA A 204 18.82 1.09 5.65
N ASP A 205 18.34 0.66 4.50
CA ASP A 205 17.85 1.53 3.45
C ASP A 205 16.33 1.69 3.54
N LEU A 206 15.85 2.94 3.67
CA LEU A 206 14.44 3.27 3.71
C LEU A 206 14.09 4.28 2.62
N HIS A 207 13.04 3.99 1.90
CA HIS A 207 12.47 4.91 0.91
C HIS A 207 11.02 5.24 1.25
N PHE A 208 10.71 6.52 1.40
CA PHE A 208 9.36 6.99 1.69
C PHE A 208 8.80 7.78 0.50
N THR A 209 7.58 7.44 0.08
CA THR A 209 6.86 8.31 -0.86
C THR A 209 6.00 9.28 -0.08
N ILE A 210 6.26 10.57 -0.21
CA ILE A 210 5.60 11.65 0.54
C ILE A 210 4.95 12.68 -0.39
N THR A 211 4.19 13.62 0.15
CA THR A 211 3.70 14.79 -0.59
C THR A 211 4.66 15.95 -0.43
N GLU A 212 4.85 16.75 -1.48
CA GLU A 212 5.79 17.90 -1.49
C GLU A 212 5.51 18.88 -0.33
N GLN A 213 4.24 19.15 -0.05
CA GLN A 213 3.82 20.06 1.03
C GLN A 213 4.30 19.65 2.43
N HIS A 214 4.62 18.37 2.64
CA HIS A 214 5.07 17.84 3.94
C HIS A 214 6.58 17.57 4.01
N THR A 215 7.32 17.93 2.98
CA THR A 215 8.76 17.66 2.87
C THR A 215 9.54 18.18 4.08
N GLU A 216 9.34 19.45 4.43
CA GLU A 216 10.05 20.06 5.57
C GLU A 216 9.73 19.36 6.90
N ALA A 217 8.47 18.94 7.09
CA ALA A 217 8.05 18.23 8.29
C ALA A 217 8.73 16.86 8.42
N PHE A 218 8.83 16.10 7.30
CA PHE A 218 9.55 14.82 7.29
C PHE A 218 11.05 14.99 7.52
N TYR A 219 11.69 15.99 6.90
CA TYR A 219 13.11 16.26 7.14
C TYR A 219 13.38 16.72 8.58
N LYS A 220 12.50 17.53 9.16
CA LYS A 220 12.60 17.92 10.56
C LYS A 220 12.55 16.71 11.50
N GLU A 221 11.59 15.82 11.30
CA GLU A 221 11.47 14.58 12.08
C GLU A 221 12.70 13.68 11.85
N LEU A 222 13.14 13.49 10.60
CA LEU A 222 14.32 12.71 10.25
C LEU A 222 15.56 13.20 11.00
N ASN A 223 15.81 14.50 10.99
CA ASN A 223 16.97 15.09 11.65
C ASN A 223 16.94 14.93 13.18
N LEU A 224 15.75 14.82 13.77
CA LEU A 224 15.59 14.57 15.21
C LEU A 224 15.79 13.10 15.56
N ILE A 225 15.23 12.16 14.78
CA ILE A 225 15.22 10.75 15.16
C ILE A 225 16.46 9.99 14.67
N LYS A 226 16.98 10.30 13.48
CA LYS A 226 18.04 9.52 12.85
C LYS A 226 19.31 9.41 13.71
N PRO A 227 19.91 10.51 14.23
CA PRO A 227 21.12 10.41 15.05
C PRO A 227 20.90 9.56 16.31
N VAL A 228 19.74 9.72 16.95
CA VAL A 228 19.39 8.97 18.17
C VAL A 228 19.25 7.47 17.91
N LEU A 229 18.64 7.12 16.76
CA LEU A 229 18.44 5.72 16.39
C LEU A 229 19.74 5.08 15.90
N GLU A 230 20.59 5.80 15.16
CA GLU A 230 21.91 5.33 14.74
C GLU A 230 22.81 5.04 15.95
N GLU A 231 22.84 5.94 16.95
CA GLU A 231 23.55 5.71 18.20
C GLU A 231 22.99 4.52 18.99
N ARG A 232 21.65 4.41 19.06
CA ARG A 232 20.97 3.35 19.83
C ARG A 232 21.19 1.95 19.27
N TYR A 233 21.15 1.81 17.92
CA TYR A 233 21.19 0.52 17.23
C TYR A 233 22.56 0.18 16.66
N GLY A 234 23.47 1.13 16.57
CA GLY A 234 24.82 0.94 16.04
C GLY A 234 24.83 0.70 14.52
N ILE A 235 23.79 1.10 13.80
CA ILE A 235 23.70 0.95 12.35
C ILE A 235 23.46 2.31 11.67
N ARG A 236 23.83 2.42 10.40
CA ARG A 236 23.58 3.62 9.59
C ARG A 236 22.24 3.52 8.85
N PHE A 237 21.46 4.62 8.85
CA PHE A 237 20.25 4.72 8.05
C PHE A 237 20.48 5.53 6.78
N ASN A 238 20.22 4.93 5.63
CA ASN A 238 20.16 5.62 4.35
C ASN A 238 18.68 5.89 4.02
N VAL A 239 18.28 7.15 4.09
CA VAL A 239 16.87 7.54 3.92
C VAL A 239 16.71 8.38 2.67
N SER A 240 15.78 7.99 1.84
CA SER A 240 15.42 8.72 0.64
C SER A 240 13.92 9.01 0.57
N PHE A 241 13.57 10.11 -0.07
CA PHE A 241 12.19 10.52 -0.29
C PHE A 241 11.92 10.66 -1.78
N SER A 242 10.71 10.35 -2.19
CA SER A 242 10.20 10.68 -3.51
C SER A 242 8.76 11.18 -3.44
N TYR A 243 8.33 11.85 -4.50
CA TYR A 243 6.97 12.35 -4.67
C TYR A 243 6.28 11.57 -5.77
N GLN A 244 4.94 11.50 -5.72
CA GLN A 244 4.19 11.03 -6.86
C GLN A 244 4.55 11.89 -8.08
N LYS A 245 4.95 11.25 -9.18
CA LYS A 245 5.38 11.97 -10.38
C LYS A 245 4.17 12.63 -11.06
N PRO A 246 4.22 13.92 -11.40
CA PRO A 246 3.12 14.60 -12.10
C PRO A 246 2.72 13.94 -13.44
N SER A 247 3.64 13.21 -14.07
CA SER A 247 3.38 12.42 -15.29
C SER A 247 2.45 11.24 -15.08
N THR A 248 2.20 10.85 -13.84
CA THR A 248 1.25 9.79 -13.48
C THR A 248 -0.15 10.30 -13.18
N ASP A 249 -0.36 11.62 -13.18
CA ASP A 249 -1.69 12.19 -13.02
C ASP A 249 -2.59 11.83 -14.21
N THR A 250 -3.87 11.67 -13.95
CA THR A 250 -4.87 11.37 -14.98
C THR A 250 -5.79 12.56 -15.23
N VAL A 251 -6.16 12.75 -16.49
CA VAL A 251 -7.13 13.78 -16.85
C VAL A 251 -8.50 13.43 -16.31
N SER A 252 -9.26 14.44 -15.89
CA SER A 252 -10.67 14.28 -15.54
C SER A 252 -11.55 14.58 -16.75
N VAL A 253 -12.69 13.90 -16.85
CA VAL A 253 -13.69 14.15 -17.89
C VAL A 253 -15.06 14.38 -17.28
N THR A 254 -15.95 15.04 -18.05
CA THR A 254 -17.37 15.17 -17.71
C THR A 254 -18.09 13.82 -17.80
N GLU A 255 -19.36 13.78 -17.40
CA GLU A 255 -20.19 12.58 -17.57
C GLU A 255 -20.31 12.15 -19.04
N ASP A 256 -20.23 13.10 -19.98
CA ASP A 256 -20.27 12.87 -21.44
C ASP A 256 -18.90 12.56 -22.04
N ASN A 257 -17.88 12.32 -21.22
CA ASN A 257 -16.49 12.04 -21.61
C ASN A 257 -15.79 13.21 -22.33
N GLU A 258 -16.25 14.45 -22.19
CA GLU A 258 -15.52 15.64 -22.61
C GLU A 258 -14.48 16.06 -21.58
N TYR A 259 -13.43 16.77 -21.97
CA TYR A 259 -12.42 17.27 -21.03
C TYR A 259 -13.06 18.13 -19.94
N PHE A 260 -12.81 17.76 -18.68
CA PHE A 260 -13.20 18.60 -17.57
C PHE A 260 -12.20 19.73 -17.39
N ARG A 261 -12.71 20.98 -17.35
CA ARG A 261 -11.88 22.16 -17.19
C ARG A 261 -12.18 22.86 -15.87
N ASP A 262 -11.13 23.37 -15.22
CA ASP A 262 -11.25 24.21 -14.02
C ASP A 262 -11.83 25.60 -14.36
N GLU A 263 -11.90 26.50 -13.38
CA GLU A 263 -12.46 27.84 -13.53
C GLU A 263 -11.61 28.73 -14.47
N ASP A 264 -10.32 28.46 -14.59
CA ASP A 264 -9.36 29.15 -15.48
C ASP A 264 -9.32 28.54 -16.88
N GLY A 265 -10.17 27.55 -17.17
CA GLY A 265 -10.25 26.85 -18.45
C GLY A 265 -9.14 25.83 -18.69
N ASN A 266 -8.31 25.49 -17.69
CA ASN A 266 -7.27 24.47 -17.83
C ASN A 266 -7.86 23.07 -17.75
N LEU A 267 -7.19 22.09 -18.38
CA LEU A 267 -7.49 20.68 -18.14
C LEU A 267 -7.29 20.33 -16.66
N LEU A 268 -8.28 19.70 -16.06
CA LEU A 268 -8.19 19.24 -14.68
C LEU A 268 -7.53 17.85 -14.62
N PHE A 269 -6.33 17.79 -14.05
CA PHE A 269 -5.64 16.55 -13.72
C PHE A 269 -5.80 16.20 -12.25
N ARG A 270 -5.84 14.90 -11.96
CA ARG A 270 -5.96 14.39 -10.58
C ARG A 270 -4.92 13.31 -10.34
N PRO A 271 -4.44 13.16 -9.09
CA PRO A 271 -3.64 12.01 -8.70
C PRO A 271 -4.37 10.70 -9.02
N ALA A 272 -3.66 9.76 -9.62
CA ALA A 272 -4.21 8.51 -10.15
C ALA A 272 -4.26 7.36 -9.13
N GLY A 273 -4.26 7.67 -7.82
CA GLY A 273 -4.24 6.67 -6.76
C GLY A 273 -2.85 6.06 -6.52
N HIS A 274 -2.80 4.98 -5.73
CA HIS A 274 -1.51 4.36 -5.35
C HIS A 274 -0.80 3.63 -6.48
N GLY A 275 -1.46 3.39 -7.62
CA GLY A 275 -0.84 2.85 -8.83
C GLY A 275 0.25 3.75 -9.41
N ALA A 276 0.12 5.07 -9.22
CA ALA A 276 1.15 6.04 -9.59
C ALA A 276 2.53 5.75 -8.96
N LEU A 277 2.55 5.12 -7.78
CA LEU A 277 3.77 4.78 -7.05
C LEU A 277 4.62 3.69 -7.70
N LEU A 278 4.11 3.00 -8.73
CA LEU A 278 4.92 2.07 -9.51
C LEU A 278 6.11 2.78 -10.15
N SER A 279 5.93 4.02 -10.61
CA SER A 279 7.04 4.82 -11.16
C SER A 279 8.12 5.12 -10.13
N ASN A 280 7.74 5.32 -8.86
CA ASN A 280 8.68 5.50 -7.76
C ASN A 280 9.41 4.18 -7.44
N LEU A 281 8.69 3.06 -7.39
CA LEU A 281 9.28 1.74 -7.18
C LEU A 281 10.21 1.35 -8.34
N ASN A 282 9.89 1.73 -9.58
CA ASN A 282 10.71 1.47 -10.75
C ASN A 282 12.06 2.23 -10.72
N ASP A 283 12.18 3.32 -9.97
CA ASP A 283 13.45 4.04 -9.79
C ASP A 283 14.37 3.38 -8.75
N ILE A 284 13.83 2.49 -7.91
CA ILE A 284 14.60 1.80 -6.86
C ILE A 284 15.56 0.78 -7.47
N ASP A 285 16.74 0.67 -6.89
CA ASP A 285 17.73 -0.36 -7.20
C ASP A 285 18.08 -1.13 -5.92
N ALA A 286 17.39 -2.24 -5.69
CA ALA A 286 17.62 -3.13 -4.58
C ALA A 286 17.33 -4.58 -4.99
N ASP A 287 17.94 -5.55 -4.27
CA ASP A 287 17.76 -6.98 -4.52
C ASP A 287 16.49 -7.50 -3.85
N ILE A 288 16.21 -7.01 -2.64
CA ILE A 288 15.05 -7.38 -1.84
C ILE A 288 14.35 -6.10 -1.38
N ILE A 289 13.06 -5.94 -1.71
CA ILE A 289 12.29 -4.77 -1.34
C ILE A 289 11.10 -5.19 -0.47
N PHE A 290 11.04 -4.69 0.75
CA PHE A 290 9.87 -4.81 1.62
C PHE A 290 8.94 -3.63 1.38
N ILE A 291 7.67 -3.89 1.04
CA ILE A 291 6.63 -2.86 0.88
C ILE A 291 5.66 -2.96 2.04
N LYS A 292 5.44 -1.86 2.74
CA LYS A 292 4.51 -1.77 3.87
C LYS A 292 3.96 -0.35 4.00
N ASN A 293 2.66 -0.21 4.24
CA ASN A 293 2.05 1.10 4.45
C ASN A 293 2.54 1.77 5.74
N ILE A 294 2.66 3.10 5.70
CA ILE A 294 3.16 3.92 6.81
C ILE A 294 2.41 3.69 8.14
N ASP A 295 1.11 3.41 8.08
CA ASP A 295 0.26 3.30 9.26
C ASP A 295 0.14 1.87 9.82
N ASN A 296 0.75 0.87 9.18
CA ASN A 296 0.74 -0.50 9.66
C ASN A 296 1.97 -0.77 10.55
N VAL A 297 1.95 -0.27 11.75
CA VAL A 297 3.02 -0.41 12.75
C VAL A 297 2.46 -0.86 14.09
N VAL A 298 3.30 -1.44 14.94
CA VAL A 298 2.91 -1.95 16.26
C VAL A 298 3.88 -1.48 17.35
N VAL A 299 3.41 -1.47 18.59
CA VAL A 299 4.29 -1.24 19.75
C VAL A 299 5.27 -2.41 19.92
N LYS A 300 6.42 -2.14 20.55
CA LYS A 300 7.54 -3.07 20.74
C LYS A 300 7.13 -4.48 21.15
N LYS A 301 6.12 -4.61 22.03
CA LYS A 301 5.63 -5.89 22.54
C LYS A 301 5.19 -6.90 21.46
N TYR A 302 4.76 -6.41 20.30
CA TYR A 302 4.24 -7.25 19.20
C TYR A 302 5.17 -7.28 17.99
N THR A 303 6.36 -6.67 18.08
CA THR A 303 7.29 -6.52 16.95
C THR A 303 7.91 -7.86 16.55
N ASP A 304 8.29 -8.70 17.52
CA ASP A 304 9.02 -9.95 17.27
C ASP A 304 8.24 -10.90 16.36
N GLU A 305 6.94 -11.03 16.57
CA GLU A 305 6.09 -11.88 15.72
C GLU A 305 5.95 -11.30 14.31
N THR A 306 5.81 -9.98 14.20
CA THR A 306 5.78 -9.29 12.90
C THR A 306 7.08 -9.52 12.14
N VAL A 307 8.23 -9.33 12.79
CA VAL A 307 9.57 -9.54 12.22
C VAL A 307 9.73 -10.97 11.72
N PHE A 308 9.37 -11.95 12.54
CA PHE A 308 9.48 -13.37 12.20
C PHE A 308 8.76 -13.70 10.88
N TYR A 309 7.52 -13.23 10.70
CA TYR A 309 6.78 -13.48 9.46
C TYR A 309 7.29 -12.63 8.29
N LYS A 310 7.83 -11.43 8.52
CA LYS A 310 8.51 -10.65 7.47
C LYS A 310 9.72 -11.38 6.92
N GLU A 311 10.55 -11.91 7.79
CA GLU A 311 11.72 -12.72 7.40
C GLU A 311 11.31 -14.00 6.69
N ALA A 312 10.22 -14.65 7.10
CA ALA A 312 9.69 -15.83 6.43
C ALA A 312 9.21 -15.52 5.00
N LEU A 313 8.49 -14.40 4.79
CA LEU A 313 8.10 -13.97 3.44
C LEU A 313 9.33 -13.68 2.56
N ALA A 314 10.35 -13.02 3.10
CA ALA A 314 11.60 -12.75 2.38
C ALA A 314 12.36 -14.04 2.06
N GLY A 315 12.40 -14.99 2.98
CA GLY A 315 13.02 -16.30 2.74
C GLY A 315 12.29 -17.10 1.67
N LYS A 316 10.98 -17.01 1.61
CA LYS A 316 10.20 -17.62 0.51
C LYS A 316 10.52 -16.97 -0.82
N LEU A 317 10.66 -15.64 -0.87
CA LEU A 317 11.15 -14.95 -2.07
C LEU A 317 12.52 -15.49 -2.51
N CYS A 318 13.48 -15.57 -1.59
CA CYS A 318 14.83 -16.04 -1.88
C CYS A 318 14.84 -17.48 -2.42
N GLU A 319 14.08 -18.39 -1.80
CA GLU A 319 13.95 -19.78 -2.26
C GLU A 319 13.44 -19.86 -3.71
N VAL A 320 12.38 -19.11 -4.02
CA VAL A 320 11.81 -19.10 -5.38
C VAL A 320 12.75 -18.46 -6.38
N GLN A 321 13.40 -17.33 -6.04
CA GLN A 321 14.40 -16.70 -6.90
C GLN A 321 15.55 -17.64 -7.23
N ASP A 322 16.08 -18.37 -6.27
CA ASP A 322 17.21 -19.29 -6.47
C ASP A 322 16.86 -20.39 -7.48
N GLU A 323 15.67 -21.01 -7.40
CA GLU A 323 15.27 -22.03 -8.35
C GLU A 323 14.92 -21.42 -9.73
N VAL A 324 14.24 -20.27 -9.78
CA VAL A 324 13.96 -19.52 -11.03
C VAL A 324 15.25 -19.14 -11.74
N PHE A 325 16.21 -18.55 -11.03
CA PHE A 325 17.49 -18.10 -11.60
C PHE A 325 18.34 -19.28 -12.08
N LYS A 326 18.37 -20.35 -11.32
CA LYS A 326 19.04 -21.60 -11.71
C LYS A 326 18.44 -22.20 -12.98
N ILE A 327 17.11 -22.23 -13.13
CA ILE A 327 16.43 -22.72 -14.33
C ILE A 327 16.79 -21.83 -15.53
N LEU A 328 16.70 -20.51 -15.40
CA LEU A 328 16.99 -19.56 -16.48
C LEU A 328 18.46 -19.63 -16.93
N HIS A 329 19.42 -19.68 -15.99
CA HIS A 329 20.82 -19.89 -16.33
C HIS A 329 21.07 -21.21 -17.08
N ARG A 330 20.37 -22.29 -16.70
CA ARG A 330 20.51 -23.58 -17.36
C ARG A 330 19.88 -23.60 -18.75
N ILE A 331 18.80 -22.85 -18.97
CA ILE A 331 18.18 -22.68 -20.29
C ILE A 331 19.14 -21.93 -21.21
N ASP A 332 19.69 -20.79 -20.78
CA ASP A 332 20.62 -19.96 -21.56
C ASP A 332 21.89 -20.72 -21.93
N ASN A 333 22.39 -21.59 -21.05
CA ASN A 333 23.53 -22.44 -21.30
C ASN A 333 23.20 -23.76 -22.00
N ASN A 334 21.97 -23.97 -22.47
CA ASN A 334 21.52 -25.20 -23.13
C ASN A 334 21.69 -26.49 -22.29
N LYS A 335 21.66 -26.35 -20.93
CA LYS A 335 21.92 -27.45 -19.99
C LYS A 335 20.67 -28.17 -19.48
N VAL A 336 19.47 -27.80 -19.94
CA VAL A 336 18.20 -28.44 -19.53
C VAL A 336 17.95 -29.66 -20.41
N LYS A 337 17.94 -30.88 -19.84
CA LYS A 337 17.68 -32.13 -20.58
C LYS A 337 16.17 -32.33 -20.76
N LYS A 338 15.76 -33.08 -21.80
CA LYS A 338 14.32 -33.35 -22.10
C LYS A 338 13.57 -33.91 -20.89
N LYS A 339 14.19 -34.82 -20.12
CA LYS A 339 13.56 -35.41 -18.92
C LYS A 339 13.29 -34.42 -17.77
N GLU A 340 13.97 -33.27 -17.77
CA GLU A 340 13.84 -32.24 -16.73
C GLU A 340 12.73 -31.24 -17.03
N VAL A 341 12.32 -31.11 -18.30
CA VAL A 341 11.27 -30.17 -18.72
C VAL A 341 9.97 -30.41 -17.92
N LYS A 342 9.58 -31.68 -17.74
CA LYS A 342 8.38 -32.02 -16.97
C LYS A 342 8.50 -31.53 -15.50
N ARG A 343 9.66 -31.70 -14.87
CA ARG A 343 9.90 -31.22 -13.49
C ARG A 343 9.79 -29.69 -13.42
N ILE A 344 10.37 -28.99 -14.42
CA ILE A 344 10.30 -27.53 -14.46
C ILE A 344 8.86 -27.05 -14.69
N LEU A 345 8.11 -27.67 -15.60
CA LEU A 345 6.68 -27.34 -15.79
C LEU A 345 5.84 -27.58 -14.53
N ASN A 346 6.16 -28.61 -13.74
CA ASN A 346 5.50 -28.83 -12.45
C ASN A 346 5.89 -27.73 -11.45
N PHE A 347 7.15 -27.31 -11.39
CA PHE A 347 7.57 -26.18 -10.56
C PHE A 347 6.83 -24.88 -10.91
N LEU A 348 6.57 -24.61 -12.18
CA LEU A 348 5.74 -23.46 -12.57
C LEU A 348 4.35 -23.54 -11.93
N LYS A 349 3.72 -24.72 -11.91
CA LYS A 349 2.41 -24.92 -11.24
C LYS A 349 2.51 -24.71 -9.72
N GLU A 350 3.58 -25.15 -9.08
CA GLU A 350 3.85 -24.97 -7.65
C GLU A 350 3.97 -23.49 -7.27
N ILE A 351 4.46 -22.65 -8.18
CA ILE A 351 4.52 -21.18 -8.00
C ILE A 351 3.32 -20.46 -8.65
N ASN A 352 2.19 -21.14 -8.80
CA ASN A 352 0.91 -20.63 -9.30
C ASN A 352 0.92 -20.09 -10.74
N ILE A 353 1.86 -20.52 -11.57
CA ILE A 353 1.85 -20.20 -13.00
C ILE A 353 0.99 -21.23 -13.76
N ASN A 354 0.04 -20.74 -14.54
CA ASN A 354 -0.79 -21.60 -15.38
C ASN A 354 0.04 -22.27 -16.48
N VAL A 355 0.05 -23.60 -16.51
CA VAL A 355 0.80 -24.40 -17.49
C VAL A 355 -0.20 -25.21 -18.32
N PRO A 356 -0.40 -24.87 -19.60
CA PRO A 356 -1.28 -25.65 -20.49
C PRO A 356 -0.80 -27.09 -20.66
N ASP A 357 -1.74 -28.03 -20.62
CA ASP A 357 -1.42 -29.47 -20.67
C ASP A 357 -0.74 -29.93 -21.97
N TYR A 358 -0.96 -29.23 -23.08
CA TYR A 358 -0.29 -29.53 -24.33
C TYR A 358 1.24 -29.35 -24.27
N LEU A 359 1.77 -28.49 -23.38
CA LEU A 359 3.21 -28.25 -23.23
C LEU A 359 3.98 -29.50 -22.79
N TYR A 360 3.35 -30.41 -22.05
CA TYR A 360 3.97 -31.69 -21.68
C TYR A 360 4.22 -32.62 -22.88
N LYS A 361 3.55 -32.37 -24.02
CA LYS A 361 3.64 -33.15 -25.27
C LYS A 361 4.47 -32.43 -26.33
N PHE A 362 4.79 -31.14 -26.13
CA PHE A 362 5.51 -30.34 -27.12
C PHE A 362 6.99 -30.72 -27.22
N ARG A 363 7.62 -30.31 -28.34
CA ARG A 363 9.06 -30.38 -28.50
C ARG A 363 9.73 -29.54 -27.41
N ARG A 364 10.86 -30.04 -26.89
CA ARG A 364 11.65 -29.41 -25.82
C ARG A 364 11.85 -27.90 -26.04
N GLN A 365 12.16 -27.49 -27.27
CA GLN A 365 12.43 -26.08 -27.57
C GLN A 365 11.24 -25.17 -27.23
N TYR A 366 10.06 -25.48 -27.70
CA TYR A 366 8.84 -24.66 -27.40
C TYR A 366 8.50 -24.63 -25.92
N ALA A 367 8.68 -25.76 -25.23
CA ALA A 367 8.47 -25.77 -23.78
C ALA A 367 9.50 -24.91 -23.04
N LEU A 368 10.77 -24.85 -23.49
CA LEU A 368 11.79 -23.98 -22.89
C LEU A 368 11.57 -22.50 -23.18
N GLU A 369 11.07 -22.15 -24.37
CA GLU A 369 10.68 -20.77 -24.72
C GLU A 369 9.56 -20.31 -23.79
N PHE A 370 8.50 -21.10 -23.62
CA PHE A 370 7.42 -20.82 -22.69
C PHE A 370 7.94 -20.67 -21.23
N ILE A 371 8.75 -21.63 -20.77
CA ILE A 371 9.31 -21.59 -19.40
C ILE A 371 10.11 -20.30 -19.21
N LYS A 372 10.94 -19.92 -20.18
CA LYS A 372 11.77 -18.71 -20.09
C LYS A 372 10.88 -17.46 -20.01
N GLU A 373 9.87 -17.35 -20.84
CA GLU A 373 8.91 -16.25 -20.84
C GLU A 373 8.20 -16.14 -19.48
N GLN A 374 7.74 -17.27 -18.94
CA GLN A 374 6.99 -17.30 -17.68
C GLN A 374 7.88 -17.01 -16.46
N LEU A 375 9.16 -17.34 -16.49
CA LEU A 375 10.07 -17.16 -15.35
C LEU A 375 10.88 -15.85 -15.40
N HIS A 376 11.06 -15.22 -16.59
CA HIS A 376 11.77 -13.95 -16.72
C HIS A 376 10.87 -12.75 -16.41
N ARG A 377 10.45 -12.66 -15.15
CA ARG A 377 9.53 -11.64 -14.63
C ARG A 377 9.92 -11.25 -13.21
N PRO A 378 9.56 -10.04 -12.74
CA PRO A 378 9.66 -9.69 -11.32
C PRO A 378 8.87 -10.68 -10.45
N ILE A 379 9.29 -10.84 -9.20
CA ILE A 379 8.67 -11.78 -8.25
C ILE A 379 8.18 -11.01 -7.04
N ARG A 380 6.96 -11.34 -6.56
CA ARG A 380 6.45 -10.85 -5.28
C ARG A 380 5.91 -12.00 -4.43
N VAL A 381 6.19 -11.92 -3.14
CA VAL A 381 5.56 -12.73 -2.10
C VAL A 381 4.69 -11.80 -1.25
N CYS A 382 3.40 -12.09 -1.18
CA CYS A 382 2.44 -11.25 -0.48
C CYS A 382 1.89 -12.00 0.73
N GLY A 383 2.04 -11.44 1.91
CA GLY A 383 1.34 -11.90 3.10
C GLY A 383 -0.17 -11.70 2.93
N MET A 384 -0.94 -12.72 3.27
CA MET A 384 -2.40 -12.68 3.28
C MET A 384 -2.89 -12.98 4.68
N VAL A 385 -3.81 -12.17 5.19
CA VAL A 385 -4.42 -12.38 6.51
C VAL A 385 -5.87 -12.80 6.37
N LYS A 386 -6.40 -13.52 7.36
CA LYS A 386 -7.82 -13.85 7.40
C LYS A 386 -8.66 -12.59 7.39
N ASN A 387 -9.73 -12.61 6.61
CA ASN A 387 -10.66 -11.49 6.52
C ASN A 387 -11.64 -11.51 7.70
N GLU A 388 -11.55 -10.52 8.57
CA GLU A 388 -12.44 -10.33 9.71
C GLU A 388 -13.46 -9.19 9.47
N GLY A 389 -13.66 -8.80 8.20
CA GLY A 389 -14.58 -7.71 7.80
C GLY A 389 -13.85 -6.43 7.38
N GLU A 390 -12.53 -6.48 7.22
CA GLU A 390 -11.74 -5.33 6.79
C GLU A 390 -11.97 -5.04 5.29
N PRO A 391 -12.12 -3.76 4.90
CA PRO A 391 -12.17 -3.38 3.50
C PRO A 391 -10.76 -3.42 2.89
N GLY A 392 -10.65 -3.98 1.70
CA GLY A 392 -9.39 -4.06 0.95
C GLY A 392 -9.47 -5.05 -0.20
N GLY A 393 -8.35 -5.21 -0.90
CA GLY A 393 -8.22 -6.18 -1.97
C GLY A 393 -8.07 -7.59 -1.43
N GLY A 394 -8.79 -8.54 -2.03
CA GLY A 394 -8.68 -9.97 -1.74
C GLY A 394 -7.86 -10.72 -2.79
N PRO A 395 -7.35 -11.91 -2.46
CA PRO A 395 -6.68 -12.80 -3.40
C PRO A 395 -7.70 -13.59 -4.22
N PHE A 396 -7.58 -13.53 -5.55
CA PHE A 396 -8.47 -14.23 -6.47
C PHE A 396 -7.70 -14.85 -7.63
N TRP A 397 -8.22 -15.95 -8.13
CA TRP A 397 -7.95 -16.43 -9.47
C TRP A 397 -8.84 -15.65 -10.44
N ILE A 398 -8.25 -14.98 -11.42
CA ILE A 398 -8.99 -14.28 -12.48
C ILE A 398 -8.80 -14.99 -13.80
N LYS A 399 -9.76 -14.77 -14.72
CA LYS A 399 -9.65 -15.26 -16.09
C LYS A 399 -9.03 -14.18 -16.95
N GLU A 400 -7.93 -14.51 -17.60
CA GLU A 400 -7.22 -13.64 -18.53
C GLU A 400 -7.88 -13.63 -19.91
N ALA A 401 -7.54 -12.63 -20.74
CA ALA A 401 -8.09 -12.48 -22.08
C ALA A 401 -7.76 -13.66 -23.01
N ASP A 402 -6.62 -14.33 -22.81
CA ASP A 402 -6.21 -15.51 -23.54
C ASP A 402 -6.87 -16.81 -23.04
N GLY A 403 -7.73 -16.72 -22.04
CA GLY A 403 -8.42 -17.84 -21.40
C GLY A 403 -7.62 -18.57 -20.33
N SER A 404 -6.40 -18.14 -20.04
CA SER A 404 -5.61 -18.63 -18.91
C SER A 404 -6.11 -18.06 -17.58
N TYR A 405 -5.51 -18.49 -16.48
CA TYR A 405 -5.84 -18.01 -15.13
C TYR A 405 -4.59 -17.48 -14.44
N SER A 406 -4.73 -16.38 -13.71
CA SER A 406 -3.67 -15.81 -12.88
C SER A 406 -4.15 -15.46 -11.49
N LEU A 407 -3.23 -15.43 -10.51
CA LEU A 407 -3.47 -14.96 -9.15
C LEU A 407 -3.31 -13.46 -9.07
N GLN A 408 -4.37 -12.76 -8.63
CA GLN A 408 -4.38 -11.31 -8.52
C GLN A 408 -4.98 -10.86 -7.18
N ILE A 409 -4.60 -9.64 -6.76
CA ILE A 409 -5.27 -8.93 -5.67
C ILE A 409 -6.33 -8.04 -6.31
N ILE A 410 -7.60 -8.27 -5.98
CA ILE A 410 -8.75 -7.59 -6.58
C ILE A 410 -9.57 -6.87 -5.51
N GLU A 411 -9.90 -5.62 -5.79
CA GLU A 411 -10.79 -4.79 -4.96
C GLU A 411 -12.23 -4.82 -5.49
N SER A 412 -13.20 -4.56 -4.61
CA SER A 412 -14.63 -4.59 -4.98
C SER A 412 -14.99 -3.63 -6.12
N ALA A 413 -14.29 -2.49 -6.23
CA ALA A 413 -14.50 -1.52 -7.29
C ALA A 413 -14.13 -2.04 -8.69
N GLN A 414 -13.34 -3.11 -8.78
CA GLN A 414 -12.90 -3.74 -10.03
C GLN A 414 -13.86 -4.84 -10.51
N VAL A 415 -14.86 -5.22 -9.70
CA VAL A 415 -15.77 -6.34 -9.96
C VAL A 415 -17.18 -5.83 -10.22
N ASP A 416 -17.88 -6.43 -11.20
CA ASP A 416 -19.30 -6.17 -11.39
C ASP A 416 -20.14 -6.80 -10.27
N MET A 417 -20.40 -6.03 -9.24
CA MET A 417 -21.19 -6.46 -8.09
C MET A 417 -22.71 -6.59 -8.38
N SER A 418 -23.17 -6.16 -9.57
CA SER A 418 -24.55 -6.39 -10.03
C SER A 418 -24.72 -7.81 -10.60
N ASN A 419 -23.63 -8.43 -11.05
CA ASN A 419 -23.60 -9.82 -11.48
C ASN A 419 -23.58 -10.75 -10.26
N ALA A 420 -24.67 -11.49 -10.03
CA ALA A 420 -24.84 -12.34 -8.85
C ALA A 420 -23.70 -13.37 -8.67
N LYS A 421 -23.21 -13.97 -9.77
CA LYS A 421 -22.12 -14.95 -9.74
C LYS A 421 -20.78 -14.31 -9.34
N GLN A 422 -20.46 -13.14 -9.88
CA GLN A 422 -19.22 -12.43 -9.54
C GLN A 422 -19.25 -11.93 -8.10
N LYS A 423 -20.39 -11.43 -7.64
CA LYS A 423 -20.62 -11.05 -6.25
C LYS A 423 -20.46 -12.24 -5.29
N GLU A 424 -21.01 -13.39 -5.61
CA GLU A 424 -20.87 -14.61 -4.81
C GLU A 424 -19.39 -15.03 -4.69
N ILE A 425 -18.65 -15.09 -5.81
CA ILE A 425 -17.23 -15.42 -5.82
C ILE A 425 -16.45 -14.42 -4.94
N PHE A 426 -16.74 -13.11 -5.08
CA PHE A 426 -16.08 -12.08 -4.29
C PHE A 426 -16.32 -12.25 -2.79
N GLN A 427 -17.53 -12.59 -2.39
CA GLN A 427 -17.91 -12.83 -1.00
C GLN A 427 -17.32 -14.12 -0.40
N GLN A 428 -16.88 -15.06 -1.22
CA GLN A 428 -16.20 -16.31 -0.78
C GLN A 428 -14.74 -16.09 -0.39
N SER A 429 -14.18 -14.87 -0.59
CA SER A 429 -12.80 -14.58 -0.18
C SER A 429 -12.63 -14.71 1.33
N THR A 430 -11.77 -15.63 1.75
CA THR A 430 -11.46 -15.89 3.17
C THR A 430 -10.30 -15.06 3.69
N HIS A 431 -9.55 -14.40 2.80
CA HIS A 431 -8.36 -13.63 3.12
C HIS A 431 -8.38 -12.30 2.39
N PHE A 432 -7.57 -11.36 2.87
CA PHE A 432 -7.33 -10.11 2.17
C PHE A 432 -5.84 -9.70 2.24
N ASN A 433 -5.46 -8.75 1.39
CA ASN A 433 -4.10 -8.22 1.32
C ASN A 433 -3.90 -7.09 2.34
N PRO A 434 -3.06 -7.29 3.38
CA PRO A 434 -2.75 -6.25 4.36
C PRO A 434 -1.72 -5.22 3.85
N VAL A 435 -1.28 -5.34 2.59
CA VAL A 435 -0.13 -4.63 2.01
C VAL A 435 1.15 -4.96 2.76
N ASP A 436 1.47 -6.26 2.75
CA ASP A 436 2.67 -6.83 3.31
C ASP A 436 3.38 -7.65 2.23
N LEU A 437 4.25 -6.99 1.47
CA LEU A 437 4.88 -7.58 0.29
C LEU A 437 6.39 -7.61 0.43
N VAL A 438 7.01 -8.66 -0.13
CA VAL A 438 8.45 -8.72 -0.37
C VAL A 438 8.67 -8.98 -1.85
N CYS A 439 9.49 -8.14 -2.49
CA CYS A 439 9.64 -8.10 -3.94
C CYS A 439 11.11 -8.28 -4.37
N GLY A 440 11.31 -9.00 -5.48
CA GLY A 440 12.54 -9.06 -6.23
C GLY A 440 12.34 -8.48 -7.62
N ILE A 441 13.06 -7.40 -7.94
CA ILE A 441 12.90 -6.63 -9.19
C ILE A 441 14.10 -6.72 -10.13
N LYS A 442 15.06 -7.59 -9.83
CA LYS A 442 16.21 -7.89 -10.68
C LYS A 442 16.09 -9.29 -11.27
N ASP A 443 16.60 -9.44 -12.47
CA ASP A 443 16.67 -10.73 -13.14
C ASP A 443 17.87 -11.58 -12.67
N TYR A 444 17.99 -12.81 -13.19
CA TYR A 444 19.06 -13.76 -12.89
C TYR A 444 20.47 -13.31 -13.35
N LYS A 445 20.57 -12.18 -14.05
CA LYS A 445 21.86 -11.53 -14.44
C LYS A 445 22.15 -10.29 -13.60
N GLY A 446 21.29 -9.99 -12.62
CA GLY A 446 21.38 -8.79 -11.79
C GLY A 446 20.88 -7.52 -12.48
N GLN A 447 20.21 -7.63 -13.63
CA GLN A 447 19.66 -6.49 -14.35
C GLN A 447 18.27 -6.16 -13.81
N LYS A 448 18.01 -4.87 -13.57
CA LYS A 448 16.71 -4.40 -13.10
C LYS A 448 15.66 -4.52 -14.21
N PHE A 449 14.48 -5.03 -13.86
CA PHE A 449 13.32 -5.00 -14.76
C PHE A 449 12.78 -3.57 -14.91
N ASP A 450 12.28 -3.22 -16.08
CA ASP A 450 11.40 -2.08 -16.26
C ASP A 450 9.98 -2.50 -15.85
N LEU A 451 9.57 -2.10 -14.64
CA LEU A 451 8.32 -2.55 -14.02
C LEU A 451 7.07 -2.10 -14.79
N GLN A 452 7.17 -1.05 -15.62
CA GLN A 452 6.06 -0.56 -16.43
C GLN A 452 5.61 -1.58 -17.49
N GLN A 453 6.49 -2.48 -17.91
CA GLN A 453 6.16 -3.54 -18.89
C GLN A 453 5.29 -4.66 -18.30
N TYR A 454 5.19 -4.71 -16.98
CA TYR A 454 4.48 -5.77 -16.24
C TYR A 454 3.12 -5.34 -15.70
N VAL A 455 2.67 -4.14 -16.08
CA VAL A 455 1.34 -3.60 -15.74
C VAL A 455 0.26 -4.21 -16.62
N ASP A 456 -0.92 -4.45 -16.06
CA ASP A 456 -2.13 -4.66 -16.84
C ASP A 456 -2.97 -3.37 -16.81
N PRO A 457 -2.98 -2.58 -17.91
CA PRO A 457 -3.73 -1.33 -17.95
C PRO A 457 -5.26 -1.52 -17.91
N GLN A 458 -5.77 -2.74 -18.18
CA GLN A 458 -7.19 -3.05 -18.08
C GLN A 458 -7.68 -3.19 -16.63
N GLN A 459 -6.78 -3.21 -15.66
CA GLN A 459 -7.11 -3.20 -14.24
C GLN A 459 -7.18 -1.79 -13.63
N ALA A 460 -7.16 -0.75 -14.46
CA ALA A 460 -7.58 0.60 -14.08
C ALA A 460 -9.08 0.61 -13.74
N PHE A 461 -9.58 1.67 -13.12
CA PHE A 461 -11.01 1.83 -12.89
C PHE A 461 -11.43 3.31 -12.91
N ILE A 462 -12.69 3.53 -13.29
CA ILE A 462 -13.27 4.87 -13.41
C ILE A 462 -14.13 5.11 -12.16
N THR A 463 -13.91 6.25 -11.49
CA THR A 463 -14.69 6.67 -10.33
C THR A 463 -15.41 7.98 -10.60
N SER A 464 -16.63 8.13 -10.07
CA SER A 464 -17.32 9.42 -10.02
C SER A 464 -16.80 10.23 -8.84
N LYS A 465 -16.47 11.49 -9.09
CA LYS A 465 -16.01 12.48 -8.10
C LYS A 465 -16.74 13.80 -8.31
N THR A 466 -16.47 14.75 -7.45
CA THR A 466 -16.93 16.13 -7.61
C THR A 466 -15.75 17.08 -7.51
N TYR A 467 -15.81 18.17 -8.27
CA TYR A 467 -14.90 19.30 -8.16
C TYR A 467 -15.72 20.59 -8.13
N MET A 468 -15.66 21.32 -7.02
CA MET A 468 -16.46 22.55 -6.78
C MET A 468 -17.97 22.35 -7.07
N GLY A 469 -18.52 21.22 -6.59
CA GLY A 469 -19.93 20.86 -6.80
C GLY A 469 -20.29 20.30 -8.18
N ARG A 470 -19.36 20.31 -9.14
CA ARG A 470 -19.57 19.77 -10.51
C ARG A 470 -19.16 18.29 -10.56
N PRO A 471 -20.02 17.39 -11.08
CA PRO A 471 -19.68 15.98 -11.22
C PRO A 471 -18.61 15.78 -12.31
N LEU A 472 -17.74 14.82 -12.11
CA LEU A 472 -16.72 14.41 -13.07
C LEU A 472 -16.41 12.91 -12.93
N LYS A 473 -15.80 12.34 -13.96
CA LYS A 473 -15.17 11.03 -13.93
C LYS A 473 -13.66 11.18 -13.81
N ALA A 474 -13.06 10.39 -12.93
CA ALA A 474 -11.63 10.28 -12.74
C ALA A 474 -11.16 8.85 -13.02
N LEU A 475 -10.03 8.71 -13.71
CA LEU A 475 -9.39 7.44 -13.96
C LEU A 475 -8.38 7.17 -12.85
N GLU A 476 -8.48 6.05 -12.17
CA GLU A 476 -7.46 5.55 -11.27
C GLU A 476 -6.63 4.49 -12.00
N LEU A 477 -5.31 4.66 -11.97
CA LEU A 477 -4.38 3.69 -12.56
C LEU A 477 -4.47 2.34 -11.82
N PRO A 478 -4.06 1.23 -12.47
CA PRO A 478 -3.97 -0.06 -11.80
C PRO A 478 -3.18 0.07 -10.51
N GLY A 479 -3.79 -0.30 -9.37
CA GLY A 479 -3.18 -0.13 -8.05
C GLY A 479 -1.81 -0.79 -7.94
N LEU A 480 -0.90 -0.24 -7.12
CA LEU A 480 0.51 -0.67 -7.02
C LEU A 480 0.65 -2.18 -6.79
N TRP A 481 -0.09 -2.73 -5.83
CA TRP A 481 -0.10 -4.18 -5.54
C TRP A 481 -1.22 -4.96 -6.23
N ASN A 482 -2.03 -4.30 -7.08
CA ASN A 482 -3.07 -4.90 -7.90
C ASN A 482 -2.56 -5.02 -9.35
N GLY A 483 -3.20 -4.35 -10.29
CA GLY A 483 -2.90 -4.40 -11.71
C GLY A 483 -1.51 -3.90 -12.12
N SER A 484 -0.84 -3.06 -11.32
CA SER A 484 0.55 -2.67 -11.58
C SER A 484 1.54 -3.83 -11.47
N MET A 485 1.21 -4.86 -10.70
CA MET A 485 2.01 -6.07 -10.55
C MET A 485 1.33 -7.31 -11.16
N ALA A 486 0.36 -7.12 -12.06
CA ALA A 486 -0.45 -8.21 -12.61
C ALA A 486 0.37 -9.29 -13.32
N LYS A 487 1.42 -8.89 -14.03
CA LYS A 487 2.28 -9.84 -14.78
C LYS A 487 3.50 -10.32 -14.00
N TRP A 488 3.56 -10.08 -12.68
CA TRP A 488 4.63 -10.59 -11.84
C TRP A 488 4.38 -12.06 -11.47
N ILE A 489 5.44 -12.80 -11.16
CA ILE A 489 5.31 -14.08 -10.46
C ILE A 489 4.79 -13.74 -9.04
N THR A 490 3.60 -14.23 -8.72
CA THR A 490 2.89 -13.89 -7.49
C THR A 490 2.67 -15.10 -6.62
N LEU A 491 3.16 -15.04 -5.37
CA LEU A 491 2.89 -16.03 -4.33
C LEU A 491 2.11 -15.35 -3.21
N PHE A 492 0.96 -15.91 -2.86
CA PHE A 492 0.22 -15.54 -1.66
C PHE A 492 0.56 -16.51 -0.54
N VAL A 493 0.85 -16.00 0.64
CA VAL A 493 1.28 -16.76 1.81
C VAL A 493 0.46 -16.33 3.01
N GLU A 494 -0.18 -17.27 3.71
CA GLU A 494 -0.93 -16.95 4.92
C GLU A 494 0.01 -16.47 6.03
N VAL A 495 -0.32 -15.31 6.62
CA VAL A 495 0.36 -14.76 7.81
C VAL A 495 -0.67 -14.44 8.88
N PRO A 496 -0.30 -14.48 10.17
CA PRO A 496 -1.24 -14.18 11.26
C PRO A 496 -1.75 -12.74 11.20
N ILE A 497 -3.01 -12.54 11.62
CA ILE A 497 -3.66 -11.21 11.67
C ILE A 497 -2.86 -10.20 12.50
N ILE A 498 -2.05 -10.63 13.45
CA ILE A 498 -1.19 -9.75 14.26
C ILE A 498 -0.17 -8.95 13.40
N THR A 499 0.13 -9.39 12.18
CA THR A 499 1.00 -8.65 11.25
C THR A 499 0.31 -7.45 10.60
N PHE A 500 -1.01 -7.30 10.79
CA PHE A 500 -1.83 -6.26 10.19
C PHE A 500 -2.50 -5.37 11.24
N ASN A 501 -1.98 -4.16 11.42
CA ASN A 501 -2.42 -3.22 12.45
C ASN A 501 -2.54 -1.79 11.89
N PRO A 502 -3.35 -1.55 10.85
CA PRO A 502 -3.48 -0.22 10.28
C PRO A 502 -4.29 0.70 11.20
N VAL A 503 -3.97 1.97 11.14
CA VAL A 503 -4.75 3.02 11.79
C VAL A 503 -5.60 3.73 10.73
N LYS A 504 -6.84 3.30 10.55
CA LYS A 504 -7.79 3.90 9.59
C LYS A 504 -8.58 5.05 10.21
N VAL A 505 -8.95 4.90 11.48
CA VAL A 505 -9.61 5.93 12.29
C VAL A 505 -8.81 6.18 13.57
N VAL A 506 -8.99 7.34 14.20
CA VAL A 506 -8.22 7.71 15.39
C VAL A 506 -8.36 6.70 16.54
N ASN A 507 -9.53 6.10 16.67
CA ASN A 507 -9.80 5.10 17.71
C ASN A 507 -9.08 3.76 17.49
N ASP A 508 -8.53 3.50 16.29
CA ASP A 508 -7.67 2.33 16.08
C ASP A 508 -6.43 2.37 16.98
N LEU A 509 -5.95 3.58 17.33
CA LEU A 509 -4.86 3.76 18.28
C LEU A 509 -5.15 3.23 19.69
N LEU A 510 -6.42 2.94 20.01
CA LEU A 510 -6.83 2.33 21.28
C LEU A 510 -6.70 0.80 21.29
N LYS A 511 -6.48 0.18 20.13
CA LYS A 511 -6.25 -1.26 20.02
C LYS A 511 -4.97 -1.64 20.80
N LYS A 512 -4.97 -2.86 21.40
CA LYS A 512 -3.84 -3.35 22.20
C LYS A 512 -2.48 -3.31 21.48
N THR A 513 -2.49 -3.41 20.15
CA THR A 513 -1.28 -3.39 19.32
C THR A 513 -0.66 -2.01 19.15
N HIS A 514 -1.39 -0.96 19.54
CA HIS A 514 -0.92 0.44 19.58
C HIS A 514 -0.75 0.98 21.00
N GLN A 515 -1.04 0.17 22.04
CA GLN A 515 -0.91 0.56 23.45
C GLN A 515 0.33 -0.10 24.06
N GLY A 516 1.29 0.73 24.47
CA GLY A 516 2.58 0.31 25.07
C GLY A 516 2.49 -0.09 26.54
#